data_239f5c0014e85c72ce6cff1618ddf4da
#
_entry.id   239f5c0014e85c72ce6cff1618ddf4da
#
_cell.length_a   1.000
_cell.length_b   1.000
_cell.length_c   1.000
_cell.angle_alpha   90.00
_cell.angle_beta   90.00
_cell.angle_gamma   90.00
#
_symmetry.space_group_name_H-M   'P 1'
#
loop_
_entity.id
_entity.type
_entity.pdbx_description
1 polymer ?
#
loop_
_entity_poly.entity_id
_entity_poly.type
_entity_poly.pdbx_seq_one_letter_code
_entity_poly.pdbx_strand_id
1 'polypeptide(L)'
;MGLTKNIKKLVAYGIGARLIQPEDEIFMINQYLDLFGLDEYDDPDIDGEKIVLVDILNALTDEAFEKGIIQSDDIVTRDLFDTKLMGIMTPRPSAVQKTFNTYYEKGPKYATDYFYELSENSNYIRKDRIQKDKKWTVDSPYGVIDITINLSKPEKDPKAIAAAKSAKQSAYPKCQLCIENEGYAGRMNHPARQNHRIIPITIHGSRWGFQYSPYVYYNEHCIVLNGAHTPMQINRDTFAKLFDFIRQFPHYFVGSNADLPIVGGSILTHDHFQGGHYTFAMERAEMEQEFTIPGYEDVTAGIVHWPLSVIRIRHKDSERLIELADHILKKWRNYSDPEAFIFEQTNGEPHNTITPIARRRGEEYELDLTLRNNITTEERPLGVYHPREEYHHIKKENIGLIEVMGLAVLPSRLKKEMESLAECLVNKKDIASVEELKKHAAWVEGFLPKYTEITQENVWNILEKEIGEVFVKVLEDAGVYKCTEEGRKAFMRFVNTL
;
A
#
# COMPACT_ATOMS: atom_id res chain seq x y z
N MET A 1 -19.69 -31.26 -7.99
CA MET A 1 -20.09 -31.16 -6.57
C MET A 1 -21.43 -30.45 -6.52
N GLY A 2 -22.41 -30.91 -5.72
CA GLY A 2 -23.72 -30.26 -5.73
C GLY A 2 -23.70 -28.86 -5.19
N LEU A 3 -24.49 -27.96 -5.75
CA LEU A 3 -24.59 -26.53 -5.35
C LEU A 3 -24.94 -26.39 -3.86
N THR A 4 -25.93 -27.16 -3.39
CA THR A 4 -26.37 -27.20 -1.97
C THR A 4 -25.23 -27.59 -1.02
N LYS A 5 -24.34 -28.52 -1.46
CA LYS A 5 -23.17 -28.92 -0.70
C LYS A 5 -22.14 -27.80 -0.56
N ASN A 6 -21.90 -27.02 -1.62
CA ASN A 6 -21.00 -25.87 -1.55
C ASN A 6 -21.60 -24.72 -0.71
N ILE A 7 -22.93 -24.53 -0.73
CA ILE A 7 -23.63 -23.61 0.16
C ILE A 7 -23.42 -24.01 1.62
N LYS A 8 -23.63 -25.30 1.97
CA LYS A 8 -23.42 -25.78 3.34
C LYS A 8 -21.97 -25.60 3.80
N LYS A 9 -20.99 -25.92 2.92
CA LYS A 9 -19.57 -25.67 3.22
C LYS A 9 -19.24 -24.20 3.45
N LEU A 10 -19.84 -23.28 2.66
CA LEU A 10 -19.64 -21.85 2.84
C LEU A 10 -20.18 -21.37 4.19
N VAL A 11 -21.39 -21.86 4.59
CA VAL A 11 -21.98 -21.52 5.90
C VAL A 11 -21.12 -22.11 7.03
N ALA A 12 -20.68 -23.37 6.91
CA ALA A 12 -19.79 -24.00 7.88
C ALA A 12 -18.44 -23.24 8.01
N TYR A 13 -17.90 -22.73 6.90
CA TYR A 13 -16.76 -21.82 6.94
C TYR A 13 -17.08 -20.57 7.76
N GLY A 14 -18.22 -19.92 7.50
CA GLY A 14 -18.64 -18.70 8.21
C GLY A 14 -18.73 -18.89 9.73
N ILE A 15 -19.23 -20.04 10.18
CA ILE A 15 -19.29 -20.42 11.61
C ILE A 15 -17.85 -20.62 12.15
N GLY A 16 -17.05 -21.43 11.47
CA GLY A 16 -15.67 -21.71 11.89
C GLY A 16 -14.78 -20.47 11.92
N ALA A 17 -14.99 -19.54 11.00
CA ALA A 17 -14.30 -18.25 10.90
C ALA A 17 -14.89 -17.15 11.82
N ARG A 18 -15.92 -17.48 12.60
CA ARG A 18 -16.61 -16.55 13.53
C ARG A 18 -17.22 -15.31 12.85
N LEU A 19 -17.60 -15.43 11.58
CA LEU A 19 -18.35 -14.40 10.87
C LEU A 19 -19.82 -14.40 11.27
N ILE A 20 -20.35 -15.58 11.57
CA ILE A 20 -21.72 -15.84 12.01
C ILE A 20 -21.71 -16.82 13.20
N GLN A 21 -22.82 -16.88 13.93
CA GLN A 21 -22.98 -17.84 15.04
C GLN A 21 -23.61 -19.15 14.53
N PRO A 22 -23.45 -20.28 15.25
CA PRO A 22 -24.11 -21.53 14.88
C PRO A 22 -25.64 -21.42 14.72
N GLU A 23 -26.27 -20.56 15.51
CA GLU A 23 -27.71 -20.28 15.46
C GLU A 23 -28.17 -19.63 14.15
N ASP A 24 -27.24 -19.03 13.40
CA ASP A 24 -27.50 -18.38 12.11
C ASP A 24 -27.48 -19.36 10.93
N GLU A 25 -27.13 -20.64 11.11
CA GLU A 25 -26.87 -21.62 10.05
C GLU A 25 -28.05 -21.70 9.06
N ILE A 26 -29.25 -22.01 9.55
CA ILE A 26 -30.44 -22.17 8.69
C ILE A 26 -30.77 -20.85 7.98
N PHE A 27 -30.68 -19.72 8.68
CA PHE A 27 -30.93 -18.42 8.09
C PHE A 27 -29.98 -18.15 6.93
N MET A 28 -28.68 -18.43 7.09
CA MET A 28 -27.68 -18.20 6.05
C MET A 28 -27.84 -19.15 4.87
N ILE A 29 -28.16 -20.43 5.11
CA ILE A 29 -28.51 -21.38 4.03
C ILE A 29 -29.65 -20.80 3.19
N ASN A 30 -30.73 -20.35 3.81
CA ASN A 30 -31.89 -19.79 3.10
C ASN A 30 -31.54 -18.53 2.30
N GLN A 31 -30.62 -17.64 2.79
CA GLN A 31 -30.14 -16.50 2.02
C GLN A 31 -29.38 -16.91 0.76
N TYR A 32 -28.60 -17.99 0.81
CA TYR A 32 -27.91 -18.52 -0.37
C TYR A 32 -28.85 -19.27 -1.31
N LEU A 33 -29.83 -20.01 -0.80
CA LEU A 33 -30.87 -20.63 -1.63
C LEU A 33 -31.62 -19.57 -2.46
N ASP A 34 -32.06 -18.49 -1.81
CA ASP A 34 -32.69 -17.34 -2.50
C ASP A 34 -31.77 -16.72 -3.56
N LEU A 35 -30.49 -16.49 -3.24
CA LEU A 35 -29.51 -15.94 -4.18
C LEU A 35 -29.35 -16.80 -5.44
N PHE A 36 -29.41 -18.12 -5.30
CA PHE A 36 -29.26 -19.07 -6.41
C PHE A 36 -30.61 -19.52 -7.03
N GLY A 37 -31.73 -18.98 -6.54
CA GLY A 37 -33.07 -19.33 -7.02
C GLY A 37 -33.43 -20.79 -6.79
N LEU A 38 -33.08 -21.33 -5.62
CA LEU A 38 -33.37 -22.71 -5.23
C LEU A 38 -34.55 -22.75 -4.25
N ASP A 39 -35.54 -23.61 -4.55
CA ASP A 39 -36.71 -23.85 -3.70
C ASP A 39 -36.51 -25.03 -2.73
N GLU A 40 -35.50 -25.86 -2.98
CA GLU A 40 -35.24 -27.07 -2.21
C GLU A 40 -33.82 -27.15 -1.69
N TYR A 41 -33.66 -27.80 -0.52
CA TYR A 41 -32.39 -28.08 0.11
C TYR A 41 -32.36 -29.51 0.65
N ASP A 42 -31.39 -30.31 0.19
CA ASP A 42 -31.23 -31.72 0.48
C ASP A 42 -30.37 -32.04 1.71
N ASP A 43 -29.93 -31.00 2.43
CA ASP A 43 -29.09 -31.09 3.62
C ASP A 43 -27.90 -32.06 3.45
N PRO A 44 -26.99 -31.81 2.51
CA PRO A 44 -25.91 -32.73 2.18
C PRO A 44 -24.93 -32.94 3.34
N ASP A 45 -24.45 -34.16 3.51
CA ASP A 45 -23.39 -34.46 4.46
C ASP A 45 -22.06 -33.88 4.02
N ILE A 46 -21.38 -33.17 4.94
CA ILE A 46 -20.04 -32.56 4.76
C ILE A 46 -19.05 -33.01 5.83
N ASP A 47 -19.41 -33.99 6.68
CA ASP A 47 -18.55 -34.49 7.73
C ASP A 47 -17.24 -35.07 7.15
N GLY A 48 -16.12 -34.65 7.78
CA GLY A 48 -14.78 -35.04 7.36
C GLY A 48 -14.28 -34.36 6.06
N GLU A 49 -15.06 -33.46 5.45
CA GLU A 49 -14.63 -32.77 4.25
C GLU A 49 -13.74 -31.56 4.57
N LYS A 50 -12.74 -31.34 3.72
CA LYS A 50 -11.87 -30.15 3.83
C LYS A 50 -12.64 -28.91 3.38
N ILE A 51 -12.71 -27.92 4.26
CA ILE A 51 -13.33 -26.63 3.98
C ILE A 51 -12.23 -25.65 3.58
N VAL A 52 -12.15 -25.32 2.28
CA VAL A 52 -11.19 -24.38 1.70
C VAL A 52 -11.99 -23.28 1.01
N LEU A 53 -11.95 -22.07 1.56
CA LEU A 53 -12.80 -20.96 1.12
C LEU A 53 -12.67 -20.67 -0.37
N VAL A 54 -11.45 -20.59 -0.90
CA VAL A 54 -11.21 -20.24 -2.31
C VAL A 54 -11.83 -21.27 -3.27
N ASP A 55 -11.76 -22.56 -2.92
CA ASP A 55 -12.34 -23.63 -3.74
C ASP A 55 -13.88 -23.56 -3.73
N ILE A 56 -14.46 -23.27 -2.56
CA ILE A 56 -15.91 -23.10 -2.40
C ILE A 56 -16.41 -21.91 -3.19
N LEU A 57 -15.74 -20.75 -3.06
CA LEU A 57 -16.12 -19.53 -3.77
C LEU A 57 -15.99 -19.68 -5.28
N ASN A 58 -14.93 -20.35 -5.77
CA ASN A 58 -14.79 -20.65 -7.18
C ASN A 58 -15.92 -21.53 -7.69
N ALA A 59 -16.22 -22.65 -6.99
CA ALA A 59 -17.29 -23.55 -7.38
C ALA A 59 -18.67 -22.87 -7.39
N LEU A 60 -18.98 -22.04 -6.39
CA LEU A 60 -20.23 -21.27 -6.34
C LEU A 60 -20.32 -20.21 -7.44
N THR A 61 -19.18 -19.60 -7.81
CA THR A 61 -19.13 -18.62 -8.90
C THR A 61 -19.28 -19.28 -10.27
N ASP A 62 -18.70 -20.48 -10.47
CA ASP A 62 -18.88 -21.29 -11.66
C ASP A 62 -20.36 -21.68 -11.85
N GLU A 63 -21.01 -22.17 -10.81
CA GLU A 63 -22.46 -22.44 -10.79
C GLU A 63 -23.31 -21.20 -11.11
N ALA A 64 -22.92 -20.03 -10.57
CA ALA A 64 -23.61 -18.79 -10.86
C ALA A 64 -23.49 -18.37 -12.32
N PHE A 65 -22.34 -18.64 -12.97
CA PHE A 65 -22.14 -18.40 -14.38
C PHE A 65 -22.95 -19.39 -15.24
N GLU A 66 -22.90 -20.67 -14.92
CA GLU A 66 -23.67 -21.72 -15.62
C GLU A 66 -25.19 -21.49 -15.56
N LYS A 67 -25.69 -20.99 -14.43
CA LYS A 67 -27.11 -20.63 -14.23
C LYS A 67 -27.48 -19.25 -14.82
N GLY A 68 -26.53 -18.50 -15.37
CA GLY A 68 -26.77 -17.16 -15.91
C GLY A 68 -27.05 -16.07 -14.85
N ILE A 69 -26.73 -16.33 -13.58
CA ILE A 69 -26.83 -15.34 -12.49
C ILE A 69 -25.79 -14.24 -12.70
N ILE A 70 -24.59 -14.61 -13.13
CA ILE A 70 -23.57 -13.67 -13.64
C ILE A 70 -23.39 -13.87 -15.15
N GLN A 71 -23.14 -12.75 -15.85
CA GLN A 71 -23.18 -12.72 -17.33
C GLN A 71 -21.81 -12.92 -17.98
N SER A 72 -20.74 -12.91 -17.22
CA SER A 72 -19.37 -13.03 -17.70
C SER A 72 -18.51 -13.77 -16.69
N ASP A 73 -17.52 -14.52 -17.19
CA ASP A 73 -16.55 -15.27 -16.39
C ASP A 73 -15.21 -14.51 -16.22
N ASP A 74 -15.21 -13.21 -16.47
CA ASP A 74 -14.01 -12.37 -16.25
C ASP A 74 -13.74 -12.14 -14.75
N ILE A 75 -12.48 -11.83 -14.44
CA ILE A 75 -12.00 -11.65 -13.06
C ILE A 75 -12.79 -10.58 -12.27
N VAL A 76 -13.26 -9.51 -12.93
CA VAL A 76 -14.00 -8.44 -12.26
C VAL A 76 -15.39 -8.91 -11.87
N THR A 77 -16.08 -9.61 -12.79
CA THR A 77 -17.42 -10.18 -12.53
C THR A 77 -17.37 -11.25 -11.44
N ARG A 78 -16.36 -12.11 -11.48
CA ARG A 78 -16.12 -13.10 -10.41
C ARG A 78 -15.87 -12.43 -9.07
N ASP A 79 -15.05 -11.39 -9.01
CA ASP A 79 -14.75 -10.65 -7.79
C ASP A 79 -15.99 -9.90 -7.23
N LEU A 80 -16.87 -9.40 -8.09
CA LEU A 80 -18.12 -8.80 -7.66
C LEU A 80 -19.05 -9.85 -7.01
N PHE A 81 -19.11 -11.06 -7.58
CA PHE A 81 -20.00 -12.09 -7.10
C PHE A 81 -19.48 -12.79 -5.84
N ASP A 82 -18.22 -13.18 -5.78
CA ASP A 82 -17.65 -13.77 -4.57
C ASP A 82 -17.67 -12.82 -3.37
N THR A 83 -17.45 -11.51 -3.61
CA THR A 83 -17.61 -10.49 -2.59
C THR A 83 -19.06 -10.39 -2.12
N LYS A 84 -20.04 -10.57 -3.01
CA LYS A 84 -21.46 -10.65 -2.66
C LYS A 84 -21.75 -11.86 -1.79
N LEU A 85 -21.22 -13.05 -2.13
CA LEU A 85 -21.35 -14.25 -1.31
C LEU A 85 -20.84 -14.00 0.11
N MET A 86 -19.62 -13.48 0.25
CA MET A 86 -19.02 -13.21 1.54
C MET A 86 -19.74 -12.08 2.30
N GLY A 87 -20.26 -11.09 1.58
CA GLY A 87 -21.01 -9.96 2.16
C GLY A 87 -22.27 -10.37 2.91
N ILE A 88 -22.93 -11.46 2.49
CA ILE A 88 -24.14 -12.00 3.15
C ILE A 88 -23.83 -12.39 4.60
N MET A 89 -22.69 -13.05 4.85
CA MET A 89 -22.32 -13.55 6.18
C MET A 89 -21.39 -12.60 6.95
N THR A 90 -20.89 -11.54 6.33
CA THR A 90 -20.00 -10.59 7.02
C THR A 90 -20.82 -9.79 8.06
N PRO A 91 -20.42 -9.76 9.35
CA PRO A 91 -21.15 -9.05 10.39
C PRO A 91 -21.44 -7.60 10.03
N ARG A 92 -22.57 -7.07 10.47
CA ARG A 92 -22.95 -5.67 10.22
C ARG A 92 -21.95 -4.70 10.87
N PRO A 93 -21.77 -3.48 10.31
CA PRO A 93 -20.85 -2.47 10.86
C PRO A 93 -21.03 -2.24 12.36
N SER A 94 -22.27 -2.13 12.85
CA SER A 94 -22.55 -1.90 14.27
C SER A 94 -22.07 -3.03 15.19
N ALA A 95 -22.17 -4.29 14.74
CA ALA A 95 -21.67 -5.44 15.49
C ALA A 95 -20.12 -5.46 15.51
N VAL A 96 -19.50 -5.16 14.37
CA VAL A 96 -18.03 -5.08 14.25
C VAL A 96 -17.48 -3.96 15.14
N GLN A 97 -18.08 -2.77 15.10
CA GLN A 97 -17.69 -1.64 15.94
C GLN A 97 -17.82 -1.95 17.44
N LYS A 98 -18.93 -2.58 17.84
CA LYS A 98 -19.14 -2.98 19.24
C LYS A 98 -18.05 -3.96 19.70
N THR A 99 -17.75 -4.96 18.90
CA THR A 99 -16.72 -5.96 19.21
C THR A 99 -15.32 -5.32 19.25
N PHE A 100 -15.02 -4.47 18.27
CA PHE A 100 -13.76 -3.71 18.22
C PHE A 100 -13.57 -2.89 19.51
N ASN A 101 -14.58 -2.14 19.93
CA ASN A 101 -14.51 -1.32 21.13
C ASN A 101 -14.32 -2.18 22.40
N THR A 102 -15.00 -3.32 22.49
CA THR A 102 -14.82 -4.27 23.61
C THR A 102 -13.38 -4.80 23.69
N TYR A 103 -12.75 -5.07 22.54
CA TYR A 103 -11.34 -5.45 22.51
C TYR A 103 -10.42 -4.26 22.76
N TYR A 104 -10.77 -3.07 22.31
CA TYR A 104 -9.98 -1.86 22.54
C TYR A 104 -9.87 -1.50 24.04
N GLU A 105 -10.92 -1.76 24.82
CA GLU A 105 -10.90 -1.63 26.30
C GLU A 105 -9.85 -2.54 26.96
N LYS A 106 -9.52 -3.68 26.34
CA LYS A 106 -8.46 -4.58 26.80
C LYS A 106 -7.06 -4.12 26.33
N GLY A 107 -7.00 -3.34 25.26
CA GLY A 107 -5.82 -2.76 24.68
C GLY A 107 -5.92 -2.61 23.17
N PRO A 108 -5.30 -1.57 22.58
CA PRO A 108 -5.41 -1.27 21.14
C PRO A 108 -5.02 -2.46 20.24
N LYS A 109 -3.99 -3.24 20.63
CA LYS A 109 -3.54 -4.38 19.85
C LYS A 109 -4.60 -5.47 19.73
N TYR A 110 -5.35 -5.77 20.80
CA TYR A 110 -6.44 -6.75 20.73
C TYR A 110 -7.54 -6.35 19.75
N ALA A 111 -7.83 -5.05 19.66
CA ALA A 111 -8.82 -4.54 18.73
C ALA A 111 -8.35 -4.62 17.28
N THR A 112 -7.09 -4.27 17.01
CA THR A 112 -6.51 -4.37 15.67
C THR A 112 -6.34 -5.82 15.22
N ASP A 113 -5.92 -6.74 16.11
CA ASP A 113 -5.84 -8.17 15.82
C ASP A 113 -7.21 -8.74 15.41
N TYR A 114 -8.27 -8.43 16.20
CA TYR A 114 -9.65 -8.83 15.85
C TYR A 114 -10.06 -8.30 14.47
N PHE A 115 -9.81 -7.02 14.21
CA PHE A 115 -10.26 -6.40 12.96
C PHE A 115 -9.47 -6.86 11.74
N TYR A 116 -8.19 -7.20 11.95
CA TYR A 116 -7.37 -7.79 10.90
C TYR A 116 -7.85 -9.22 10.58
N GLU A 117 -8.06 -10.07 11.61
CA GLU A 117 -8.62 -11.41 11.45
C GLU A 117 -10.00 -11.38 10.75
N LEU A 118 -10.88 -10.45 11.12
CA LEU A 118 -12.16 -10.24 10.43
C LEU A 118 -11.95 -9.90 8.95
N SER A 119 -11.00 -9.03 8.64
CA SER A 119 -10.73 -8.60 7.27
C SER A 119 -10.17 -9.75 6.40
N GLU A 120 -9.41 -10.67 6.99
CA GLU A 120 -8.96 -11.90 6.35
C GLU A 120 -10.12 -12.91 6.19
N ASN A 121 -10.83 -13.19 7.27
CA ASN A 121 -11.89 -14.20 7.32
C ASN A 121 -13.08 -13.83 6.42
N SER A 122 -13.40 -12.55 6.27
CA SER A 122 -14.41 -12.08 5.33
C SER A 122 -13.96 -12.10 3.85
N ASN A 123 -12.75 -12.59 3.56
CA ASN A 123 -12.14 -12.55 2.22
C ASN A 123 -12.02 -11.13 1.63
N TYR A 124 -12.06 -10.09 2.47
CA TYR A 124 -11.72 -8.75 2.04
C TYR A 124 -10.22 -8.65 1.75
N ILE A 125 -9.40 -9.23 2.62
CA ILE A 125 -7.99 -9.53 2.37
C ILE A 125 -7.92 -10.92 1.74
N ARG A 126 -7.57 -10.99 0.45
CA ARG A 126 -7.53 -12.22 -0.33
C ARG A 126 -6.21 -12.93 -0.14
N LYS A 127 -6.12 -13.78 0.89
CA LYS A 127 -4.88 -14.50 1.29
C LYS A 127 -4.33 -15.36 0.16
N ASP A 128 -5.21 -16.00 -0.62
CA ASP A 128 -4.85 -16.83 -1.78
C ASP A 128 -4.09 -16.06 -2.87
N ARG A 129 -4.37 -14.78 -3.03
CA ARG A 129 -3.68 -13.89 -3.97
C ARG A 129 -2.38 -13.36 -3.38
N ILE A 130 -2.41 -12.92 -2.11
CA ILE A 130 -1.24 -12.37 -1.42
C ILE A 130 -0.12 -13.41 -1.29
N GLN A 131 -0.46 -14.68 -1.07
CA GLN A 131 0.51 -15.78 -1.03
C GLN A 131 1.28 -16.00 -2.34
N LYS A 132 0.79 -15.46 -3.45
CA LYS A 132 1.47 -15.52 -4.76
C LYS A 132 2.49 -14.41 -4.96
N ASP A 133 2.47 -13.37 -4.12
CA ASP A 133 3.44 -12.27 -4.18
C ASP A 133 4.86 -12.81 -4.04
N LYS A 134 5.78 -12.29 -4.87
CA LYS A 134 7.19 -12.57 -4.74
C LYS A 134 7.80 -11.55 -3.80
N LYS A 135 8.47 -12.01 -2.73
CA LYS A 135 9.08 -11.14 -1.72
C LYS A 135 10.51 -11.60 -1.43
N TRP A 136 11.42 -10.65 -1.39
CA TRP A 136 12.82 -10.87 -1.01
C TRP A 136 13.43 -9.59 -0.44
N THR A 137 14.65 -9.70 0.05
CA THR A 137 15.41 -8.56 0.58
C THR A 137 16.73 -8.42 -0.16
N VAL A 138 17.25 -7.19 -0.22
CA VAL A 138 18.55 -6.90 -0.83
C VAL A 138 19.36 -6.00 0.09
N ASP A 139 20.61 -6.37 0.32
CA ASP A 139 21.58 -5.53 1.02
C ASP A 139 21.93 -4.30 0.19
N SER A 140 21.97 -3.14 0.81
CA SER A 140 22.35 -1.89 0.18
C SER A 140 23.26 -1.06 1.09
N PRO A 141 23.91 0.00 0.57
CA PRO A 141 24.65 0.94 1.42
C PRO A 141 23.80 1.58 2.53
N TYR A 142 22.47 1.58 2.38
CA TYR A 142 21.52 2.16 3.30
C TYR A 142 20.84 1.14 4.23
N GLY A 143 21.33 -0.09 4.24
CA GLY A 143 20.75 -1.23 4.96
C GLY A 143 19.93 -2.16 4.07
N VAL A 144 19.24 -3.10 4.70
CA VAL A 144 18.43 -4.12 4.00
C VAL A 144 17.13 -3.51 3.49
N ILE A 145 16.90 -3.58 2.20
CA ILE A 145 15.69 -3.07 1.51
C ILE A 145 14.77 -4.24 1.17
N ASP A 146 13.48 -4.02 1.39
CA ASP A 146 12.43 -5.00 1.09
C ASP A 146 11.90 -4.81 -0.33
N ILE A 147 11.71 -5.91 -1.07
CA ILE A 147 11.21 -5.88 -2.45
C ILE A 147 10.04 -6.85 -2.58
N THR A 148 8.99 -6.40 -3.24
CA THR A 148 7.84 -7.24 -3.59
C THR A 148 7.40 -7.02 -5.03
N ILE A 149 7.15 -8.12 -5.76
CA ILE A 149 6.33 -8.09 -6.96
C ILE A 149 4.91 -8.42 -6.52
N ASN A 150 4.04 -7.42 -6.54
CA ASN A 150 2.68 -7.57 -6.05
C ASN A 150 1.78 -8.21 -7.10
N LEU A 151 1.26 -9.39 -6.78
CA LEU A 151 0.33 -10.18 -7.62
C LEU A 151 -1.10 -10.18 -7.06
N SER A 152 -1.32 -9.60 -5.89
CA SER A 152 -2.62 -9.54 -5.23
C SER A 152 -3.59 -8.56 -5.89
N LYS A 153 -3.06 -7.52 -6.58
CA LYS A 153 -3.83 -6.60 -7.40
C LYS A 153 -4.00 -7.19 -8.81
N PRO A 154 -5.20 -7.67 -9.19
CA PRO A 154 -5.40 -8.27 -10.50
C PRO A 154 -5.16 -7.24 -11.60
N GLU A 155 -4.42 -7.64 -12.63
CA GLU A 155 -4.34 -6.87 -13.87
C GLU A 155 -5.67 -7.02 -14.62
N LYS A 156 -6.24 -5.89 -15.01
CA LYS A 156 -7.44 -5.91 -15.84
C LYS A 156 -7.05 -6.28 -17.28
N ASP A 157 -7.73 -7.26 -17.84
CA ASP A 157 -7.55 -7.57 -19.24
C ASP A 157 -8.03 -6.40 -20.15
N PRO A 158 -7.61 -6.33 -21.43
CA PRO A 158 -8.03 -5.26 -22.34
C PRO A 158 -9.54 -5.14 -22.50
N LYS A 159 -10.29 -6.25 -22.45
CA LYS A 159 -11.75 -6.28 -22.54
C LYS A 159 -12.39 -5.67 -21.30
N ALA A 160 -11.90 -6.01 -20.09
CA ALA A 160 -12.36 -5.43 -18.84
C ALA A 160 -12.04 -3.91 -18.77
N ILE A 161 -10.89 -3.47 -19.30
CA ILE A 161 -10.56 -2.05 -19.42
C ILE A 161 -11.53 -1.32 -20.35
N ALA A 162 -11.83 -1.89 -21.52
CA ALA A 162 -12.77 -1.32 -22.46
C ALA A 162 -14.19 -1.25 -21.89
N ALA A 163 -14.67 -2.33 -21.24
CA ALA A 163 -15.95 -2.36 -20.56
C ALA A 163 -16.03 -1.32 -19.43
N ALA A 164 -14.97 -1.14 -18.64
CA ALA A 164 -14.91 -0.12 -17.59
C ALA A 164 -14.99 1.31 -18.15
N LYS A 165 -14.39 1.58 -19.32
CA LYS A 165 -14.47 2.90 -19.99
C LYS A 165 -15.89 3.20 -20.51
N SER A 166 -16.59 2.19 -21.01
CA SER A 166 -17.97 2.32 -21.52
C SER A 166 -19.04 2.24 -20.43
N ALA A 167 -18.68 1.86 -19.20
CA ALA A 167 -19.60 1.74 -18.09
C ALA A 167 -20.15 3.12 -17.66
N LYS A 168 -21.42 3.14 -17.22
CA LYS A 168 -22.07 4.34 -16.70
C LYS A 168 -21.23 4.91 -15.55
N GLN A 169 -20.83 6.16 -15.68
CA GLN A 169 -20.15 6.87 -14.59
C GLN A 169 -21.13 7.15 -13.43
N SER A 170 -20.64 6.99 -12.22
CA SER A 170 -21.40 7.24 -11.00
C SER A 170 -20.54 8.03 -10.03
N ALA A 171 -21.14 9.03 -9.41
CA ALA A 171 -20.51 9.82 -8.35
C ALA A 171 -20.64 9.18 -6.94
N TYR A 172 -21.15 7.95 -6.84
CA TYR A 172 -21.32 7.23 -5.57
C TYR A 172 -20.71 5.80 -5.67
N PRO A 173 -19.78 5.47 -4.77
CA PRO A 173 -18.98 6.38 -3.95
C PRO A 173 -18.14 7.34 -4.81
N LYS A 174 -17.78 8.53 -4.29
CA LYS A 174 -16.98 9.51 -5.04
C LYS A 174 -15.58 8.99 -5.39
N CYS A 175 -14.95 8.27 -4.46
CA CYS A 175 -13.66 7.60 -4.68
C CYS A 175 -13.56 6.31 -3.86
N GLN A 176 -12.46 5.56 -4.02
CA GLN A 176 -12.24 4.29 -3.31
C GLN A 176 -11.97 4.43 -1.81
N LEU A 177 -11.74 5.66 -1.31
CA LEU A 177 -11.48 5.95 0.11
C LEU A 177 -12.70 6.58 0.82
N CYS A 178 -13.82 6.80 0.12
CA CYS A 178 -15.02 7.30 0.77
C CYS A 178 -15.65 6.24 1.69
N ILE A 179 -16.18 6.68 2.83
CA ILE A 179 -16.85 5.79 3.80
C ILE A 179 -18.05 5.05 3.18
N GLU A 180 -18.65 5.59 2.14
CA GLU A 180 -19.73 4.99 1.35
C GLU A 180 -19.33 3.70 0.62
N ASN A 181 -18.05 3.35 0.62
CA ASN A 181 -17.60 2.05 0.12
C ASN A 181 -18.00 0.90 1.06
N GLU A 182 -18.19 1.14 2.35
CA GLU A 182 -18.58 0.09 3.29
C GLU A 182 -19.90 -0.58 2.86
N GLY A 183 -19.85 -1.86 2.55
CA GLY A 183 -21.01 -2.62 2.07
C GLY A 183 -21.41 -2.36 0.60
N TYR A 184 -20.66 -1.56 -0.14
CA TYR A 184 -21.00 -1.23 -1.54
C TYR A 184 -20.82 -2.44 -2.47
N ALA A 185 -21.82 -2.70 -3.32
CA ALA A 185 -21.84 -3.88 -4.21
C ALA A 185 -20.73 -3.87 -5.28
N GLY A 186 -20.21 -2.68 -5.60
CA GLY A 186 -19.26 -2.54 -6.70
C GLY A 186 -19.92 -2.47 -8.08
N ARG A 187 -19.11 -2.35 -9.10
CA ARG A 187 -19.46 -2.36 -10.53
C ARG A 187 -18.20 -2.54 -11.37
N MET A 188 -18.32 -2.74 -12.67
CA MET A 188 -17.17 -3.01 -13.55
C MET A 188 -15.99 -2.03 -13.43
N ASN A 189 -16.25 -0.77 -13.09
CA ASN A 189 -15.21 0.26 -12.89
C ASN A 189 -14.99 0.68 -11.43
N HIS A 190 -15.60 -0.02 -10.47
CA HIS A 190 -15.43 0.24 -9.04
C HIS A 190 -15.49 -1.08 -8.24
N PRO A 191 -14.51 -1.37 -7.37
CA PRO A 191 -14.44 -2.66 -6.69
C PRO A 191 -15.63 -2.89 -5.75
N ALA A 192 -16.02 -4.17 -5.61
CA ALA A 192 -16.99 -4.59 -4.59
C ALA A 192 -16.41 -4.44 -3.18
N ARG A 193 -17.28 -4.10 -2.24
CA ARG A 193 -16.94 -3.84 -0.82
C ARG A 193 -18.01 -4.37 0.15
N GLN A 194 -18.81 -5.36 -0.26
CA GLN A 194 -19.89 -5.89 0.59
C GLN A 194 -19.36 -6.57 1.85
N ASN A 195 -18.18 -7.17 1.75
CA ASN A 195 -17.44 -7.80 2.84
C ASN A 195 -16.43 -6.87 3.54
N HIS A 196 -16.42 -5.59 3.19
CA HIS A 196 -15.52 -4.59 3.77
C HIS A 196 -16.19 -3.88 4.95
N ARG A 197 -15.39 -3.59 5.99
CA ARG A 197 -15.84 -2.82 7.17
C ARG A 197 -14.83 -1.70 7.46
N ILE A 198 -15.36 -0.64 8.05
CA ILE A 198 -14.60 0.55 8.44
C ILE A 198 -14.88 0.82 9.92
N ILE A 199 -13.83 0.93 10.72
CA ILE A 199 -13.97 1.34 12.13
C ILE A 199 -13.95 2.87 12.17
N PRO A 200 -15.03 3.50 12.65
CA PRO A 200 -15.05 4.94 12.88
C PRO A 200 -14.13 5.26 14.06
N ILE A 201 -13.22 6.20 13.83
CA ILE A 201 -12.32 6.75 14.85
C ILE A 201 -12.41 8.28 14.84
N THR A 202 -12.00 8.90 15.94
CA THR A 202 -11.90 10.36 16.03
C THR A 202 -10.42 10.75 15.96
N ILE A 203 -10.06 11.60 15.02
CA ILE A 203 -8.71 12.13 14.90
C ILE A 203 -8.79 13.65 14.91
N HIS A 204 -8.06 14.27 15.84
CA HIS A 204 -8.01 15.72 16.02
C HIS A 204 -9.41 16.35 16.01
N GLY A 205 -10.33 15.75 16.77
CA GLY A 205 -11.72 16.22 16.92
C GLY A 205 -12.63 16.01 15.72
N SER A 206 -12.20 15.36 14.66
CA SER A 206 -12.99 15.08 13.46
C SER A 206 -13.20 13.58 13.23
N ARG A 207 -14.26 13.24 12.46
CA ARG A 207 -14.59 11.85 12.15
C ARG A 207 -13.67 11.30 11.05
N TRP A 208 -13.03 10.18 11.34
CA TRP A 208 -12.20 9.42 10.41
C TRP A 208 -12.66 7.96 10.37
N GLY A 209 -12.16 7.23 9.36
CA GLY A 209 -12.32 5.80 9.25
C GLY A 209 -10.98 5.08 9.30
N PHE A 210 -10.94 3.93 9.96
CA PHE A 210 -9.80 3.03 9.98
C PHE A 210 -10.19 1.74 9.26
N GLN A 211 -9.40 1.34 8.27
CA GLN A 211 -9.60 0.12 7.48
C GLN A 211 -8.27 -0.51 7.11
N TYR A 212 -8.25 -1.82 6.82
CA TYR A 212 -7.09 -2.45 6.21
C TYR A 212 -7.09 -2.30 4.69
N SER A 213 -5.90 -2.36 4.11
CA SER A 213 -5.75 -2.44 2.65
C SER A 213 -5.93 -3.89 2.19
N PRO A 214 -6.72 -4.15 1.15
CA PRO A 214 -6.89 -5.52 0.66
C PRO A 214 -5.64 -6.07 -0.04
N TYR A 215 -4.65 -5.21 -0.33
CA TYR A 215 -3.43 -5.61 -1.04
C TYR A 215 -2.28 -6.04 -0.13
N VAL A 216 -2.33 -5.70 1.16
CA VAL A 216 -1.36 -6.08 2.21
C VAL A 216 0.09 -6.03 1.72
N TYR A 217 0.56 -4.84 1.30
CA TYR A 217 1.93 -4.67 0.86
C TYR A 217 2.95 -5.02 1.97
N TYR A 218 2.55 -4.80 3.22
CA TYR A 218 3.27 -5.15 4.45
C TYR A 218 2.27 -5.54 5.55
N ASN A 219 2.78 -6.08 6.66
CA ASN A 219 1.92 -6.58 7.74
C ASN A 219 0.97 -5.51 8.30
N GLU A 220 -0.32 -5.87 8.39
CA GLU A 220 -1.40 -5.02 8.90
C GLU A 220 -1.48 -3.65 8.18
N HIS A 221 -1.17 -3.61 6.86
CA HIS A 221 -1.28 -2.39 6.06
C HIS A 221 -2.67 -1.79 6.18
N CYS A 222 -2.77 -0.63 6.80
CA CYS A 222 -4.04 0.07 7.02
C CYS A 222 -4.09 1.42 6.31
N ILE A 223 -5.32 1.90 6.11
CA ILE A 223 -5.61 3.23 5.59
C ILE A 223 -6.50 3.93 6.60
N VAL A 224 -6.11 5.13 6.97
CA VAL A 224 -6.82 6.03 7.86
C VAL A 224 -7.37 7.16 7.01
N LEU A 225 -8.66 7.16 6.75
CA LEU A 225 -9.32 8.04 5.78
C LEU A 225 -10.16 9.10 6.47
N ASN A 226 -10.11 10.33 5.94
CA ASN A 226 -10.98 11.40 6.41
C ASN A 226 -12.44 11.06 6.13
N GLY A 227 -13.32 11.25 7.10
CA GLY A 227 -14.77 11.04 6.93
C GLY A 227 -15.41 12.01 5.91
N ALA A 228 -14.74 13.13 5.62
CA ALA A 228 -15.13 14.07 4.58
C ALA A 228 -14.22 13.91 3.35
N HIS A 229 -14.82 13.95 2.15
CA HIS A 229 -14.06 13.91 0.90
C HIS A 229 -13.44 15.29 0.61
N THR A 230 -12.27 15.52 1.21
CA THR A 230 -11.50 16.77 1.09
C THR A 230 -10.11 16.47 0.54
N PRO A 231 -9.51 17.36 -0.26
CA PRO A 231 -8.15 17.16 -0.76
C PRO A 231 -7.12 17.03 0.34
N MET A 232 -6.04 16.29 0.06
CA MET A 232 -4.88 16.20 0.93
C MET A 232 -4.18 17.54 1.06
N GLN A 233 -3.70 17.83 2.25
CA GLN A 233 -2.85 18.97 2.56
C GLN A 233 -1.84 18.57 3.63
N ILE A 234 -0.57 18.90 3.41
CA ILE A 234 0.47 18.77 4.44
C ILE A 234 0.60 20.10 5.16
N ASN A 235 0.27 20.11 6.44
CA ASN A 235 0.32 21.28 7.30
C ASN A 235 0.47 20.86 8.78
N ARG A 236 0.45 21.83 9.71
CA ARG A 236 0.55 21.57 11.15
C ARG A 236 -0.49 20.55 11.63
N ASP A 237 -1.74 20.65 11.13
CA ASP A 237 -2.82 19.73 11.53
C ASP A 237 -2.55 18.30 11.05
N THR A 238 -1.85 18.11 9.92
CA THR A 238 -1.43 16.78 9.46
C THR A 238 -0.53 16.12 10.51
N PHE A 239 0.48 16.84 11.02
CA PHE A 239 1.37 16.29 12.05
C PHE A 239 0.61 15.96 13.34
N ALA A 240 -0.30 16.86 13.76
CA ALA A 240 -1.16 16.63 14.92
C ALA A 240 -2.04 15.38 14.76
N LYS A 241 -2.63 15.17 13.57
CA LYS A 241 -3.46 14.01 13.23
C LYS A 241 -2.64 12.71 13.25
N LEU A 242 -1.42 12.71 12.69
CA LEU A 242 -0.54 11.54 12.72
C LEU A 242 -0.23 11.13 14.16
N PHE A 243 0.14 12.07 15.03
CA PHE A 243 0.42 11.74 16.43
C PHE A 243 -0.83 11.37 17.22
N ASP A 244 -1.99 11.92 16.89
CA ASP A 244 -3.24 11.50 17.52
C ASP A 244 -3.59 10.05 17.19
N PHE A 245 -3.35 9.60 15.95
CA PHE A 245 -3.46 8.19 15.58
C PHE A 245 -2.46 7.32 16.34
N ILE A 246 -1.19 7.74 16.46
CA ILE A 246 -0.16 6.99 17.21
C ILE A 246 -0.49 6.89 18.70
N ARG A 247 -1.14 7.89 19.30
CA ARG A 247 -1.63 7.80 20.69
C ARG A 247 -2.70 6.73 20.84
N GLN A 248 -3.58 6.57 19.84
CA GLN A 248 -4.63 5.56 19.85
C GLN A 248 -4.11 4.15 19.52
N PHE A 249 -3.12 4.06 18.63
CA PHE A 249 -2.54 2.79 18.15
C PHE A 249 -1.00 2.82 18.22
N PRO A 250 -0.42 2.77 19.43
CA PRO A 250 1.02 3.01 19.64
C PRO A 250 1.94 1.91 19.06
N HIS A 251 1.39 0.77 18.67
CA HIS A 251 2.12 -0.34 18.04
C HIS A 251 2.18 -0.21 16.51
N TYR A 252 1.54 0.83 15.93
CA TYR A 252 1.59 1.14 14.49
C TYR A 252 2.54 2.31 14.22
N PHE A 253 3.01 2.39 12.98
CA PHE A 253 3.43 3.63 12.37
C PHE A 253 2.26 4.23 11.57
N VAL A 254 2.34 5.50 11.22
CA VAL A 254 1.43 6.16 10.28
C VAL A 254 2.16 7.26 9.53
N GLY A 255 1.87 7.40 8.24
CA GLY A 255 2.46 8.45 7.42
C GLY A 255 1.47 8.96 6.37
N SER A 256 1.79 10.12 5.80
CA SER A 256 1.04 10.72 4.70
C SER A 256 1.87 10.74 3.44
N ASN A 257 1.24 10.46 2.29
CA ASN A 257 1.83 10.87 1.02
C ASN A 257 1.97 12.40 0.97
N ALA A 258 2.88 12.88 0.14
CA ALA A 258 2.98 14.30 -0.17
C ALA A 258 1.70 14.81 -0.88
N ASP A 259 1.40 16.08 -0.71
CA ASP A 259 0.18 16.73 -1.23
C ASP A 259 0.34 17.34 -2.64
N LEU A 260 1.51 17.20 -3.25
CA LEU A 260 1.77 17.69 -4.61
C LEU A 260 1.81 16.53 -5.62
N PRO A 261 1.40 16.75 -6.88
CA PRO A 261 1.52 15.74 -7.94
C PRO A 261 2.99 15.32 -8.14
N ILE A 262 3.19 14.17 -8.80
CA ILE A 262 4.51 13.56 -9.09
C ILE A 262 5.17 12.94 -7.85
N VAL A 263 5.18 13.63 -6.72
CA VAL A 263 5.78 13.17 -5.45
C VAL A 263 4.74 12.68 -4.43
N GLY A 264 3.45 12.81 -4.75
CA GLY A 264 2.33 12.33 -3.94
C GLY A 264 1.85 10.94 -4.34
N GLY A 265 0.86 10.44 -3.60
CA GLY A 265 0.14 9.20 -3.92
C GLY A 265 -0.85 9.35 -5.08
N SER A 266 -1.53 8.25 -5.40
CA SER A 266 -2.49 8.20 -6.52
C SER A 266 -3.83 8.91 -6.25
N ILE A 267 -4.17 9.19 -4.99
CA ILE A 267 -5.44 9.81 -4.57
C ILE A 267 -5.14 11.05 -3.75
N LEU A 268 -4.96 12.19 -4.41
CA LEU A 268 -4.74 13.48 -3.76
C LEU A 268 -6.05 14.20 -3.40
N THR A 269 -7.17 13.75 -3.95
CA THR A 269 -8.49 14.39 -3.78
C THR A 269 -9.19 14.00 -2.49
N HIS A 270 -8.67 13.03 -1.75
CA HIS A 270 -9.25 12.55 -0.49
C HIS A 270 -8.15 12.42 0.57
N ASP A 271 -8.21 13.23 1.61
CA ASP A 271 -7.26 13.24 2.72
C ASP A 271 -7.25 11.88 3.44
N HIS A 272 -6.08 11.26 3.51
CA HIS A 272 -5.88 9.94 4.11
C HIS A 272 -4.43 9.71 4.48
N PHE A 273 -4.22 8.79 5.42
CA PHE A 273 -2.91 8.30 5.84
C PHE A 273 -2.80 6.80 5.60
N GLN A 274 -1.57 6.30 5.54
CA GLN A 274 -1.27 4.88 5.52
C GLN A 274 -0.46 4.52 6.76
N GLY A 275 -0.77 3.40 7.37
CA GLY A 275 -0.12 2.90 8.56
C GLY A 275 -0.08 1.39 8.61
N GLY A 276 0.35 0.84 9.73
CA GLY A 276 0.38 -0.60 9.97
C GLY A 276 1.42 -1.02 10.99
N HIS A 277 1.52 -2.31 11.20
CA HIS A 277 2.47 -2.94 12.13
C HIS A 277 3.65 -3.52 11.35
N TYR A 278 4.56 -2.66 10.92
CA TYR A 278 5.73 -3.05 10.13
C TYR A 278 6.91 -2.11 10.39
N THR A 279 8.13 -2.67 10.46
CA THR A 279 9.37 -1.90 10.63
C THR A 279 10.11 -1.82 9.29
N PHE A 280 10.08 -0.67 8.67
CA PHE A 280 10.71 -0.42 7.36
C PHE A 280 12.22 -0.22 7.46
N ALA A 281 12.89 -0.34 6.32
CA ALA A 281 14.32 -0.11 6.20
C ALA A 281 14.72 1.31 6.66
N MET A 282 13.97 2.34 6.26
CA MET A 282 14.22 3.72 6.69
C MET A 282 14.10 3.91 8.22
N GLU A 283 13.18 3.19 8.88
CA GLU A 283 13.07 3.23 10.34
C GLU A 283 14.30 2.66 11.03
N ARG A 284 14.89 1.60 10.47
CA ARG A 284 16.13 0.97 10.97
C ARG A 284 17.37 1.80 10.71
N ALA A 285 17.34 2.70 9.70
CA ALA A 285 18.46 3.54 9.35
C ALA A 285 18.79 4.53 10.48
N GLU A 286 20.08 4.72 10.72
CA GLU A 286 20.58 5.63 11.76
C GLU A 286 20.65 7.08 11.25
N MET A 287 20.74 8.03 12.17
CA MET A 287 21.10 9.41 11.84
C MET A 287 22.59 9.46 11.53
N GLU A 288 22.96 9.90 10.32
CA GLU A 288 24.37 10.07 9.94
C GLU A 288 24.96 11.39 10.43
N GLN A 289 24.10 12.39 10.68
CA GLN A 289 24.51 13.69 11.18
C GLN A 289 23.41 14.30 12.06
N GLU A 290 23.70 14.43 13.34
CA GLU A 290 22.85 15.17 14.28
C GLU A 290 23.13 16.67 14.21
N PHE A 291 22.13 17.48 14.50
CA PHE A 291 22.21 18.93 14.57
C PHE A 291 21.22 19.50 15.58
N THR A 292 21.49 20.72 16.04
CA THR A 292 20.60 21.43 16.99
C THR A 292 19.89 22.57 16.26
N ILE A 293 18.59 22.72 16.53
CA ILE A 293 17.77 23.80 15.96
C ILE A 293 17.51 24.82 17.04
N PRO A 294 17.78 26.12 16.80
CA PRO A 294 17.55 27.20 17.79
C PRO A 294 16.09 27.22 18.26
N GLY A 295 15.89 27.24 19.59
CA GLY A 295 14.55 27.16 20.21
C GLY A 295 13.95 25.74 20.32
N TYR A 296 14.69 24.73 19.86
CA TYR A 296 14.33 23.30 19.95
C TYR A 296 15.50 22.43 20.41
N GLU A 297 16.36 22.95 21.28
CA GLU A 297 17.57 22.31 21.79
C GLU A 297 17.25 21.05 22.61
N ASP A 298 16.00 20.89 23.05
CA ASP A 298 15.45 19.74 23.75
C ASP A 298 15.01 18.59 22.81
N VAL A 299 14.94 18.84 21.50
CA VAL A 299 14.55 17.84 20.49
C VAL A 299 15.79 17.24 19.85
N THR A 300 15.88 15.90 19.82
CA THR A 300 16.89 15.22 19.02
C THR A 300 16.54 15.36 17.54
N ALA A 301 17.43 15.92 16.75
CA ALA A 301 17.24 16.13 15.31
C ALA A 301 18.47 15.69 14.51
N GLY A 302 18.27 15.07 13.36
CA GLY A 302 19.37 14.64 12.50
C GLY A 302 18.95 14.26 11.10
N ILE A 303 19.93 14.20 10.20
CA ILE A 303 19.80 13.67 8.84
C ILE A 303 19.91 12.14 8.92
N VAL A 304 18.98 11.43 8.35
CA VAL A 304 19.00 9.96 8.30
C VAL A 304 19.93 9.48 7.17
N HIS A 305 20.72 8.46 7.43
CA HIS A 305 21.51 7.78 6.41
C HIS A 305 20.59 6.98 5.46
N TRP A 306 20.01 7.70 4.51
CA TRP A 306 18.97 7.20 3.61
C TRP A 306 19.12 7.83 2.21
N PRO A 307 18.73 7.12 1.10
CA PRO A 307 18.87 7.67 -0.24
C PRO A 307 17.98 8.88 -0.51
N LEU A 308 16.85 9.02 0.22
CA LEU A 308 16.04 10.23 0.20
C LEU A 308 16.48 11.20 1.31
N SER A 309 16.10 12.46 1.17
CA SER A 309 16.49 13.54 2.09
C SER A 309 15.56 13.58 3.30
N VAL A 310 15.93 12.93 4.39
CA VAL A 310 15.10 12.75 5.58
C VAL A 310 15.68 13.48 6.77
N ILE A 311 14.89 14.36 7.40
CA ILE A 311 15.13 14.90 8.73
C ILE A 311 14.33 14.07 9.72
N ARG A 312 14.99 13.43 10.68
CA ARG A 312 14.37 12.71 11.79
C ARG A 312 14.41 13.57 13.03
N ILE A 313 13.25 13.66 13.70
CA ILE A 313 13.12 14.35 14.98
C ILE A 313 12.49 13.45 16.03
N ARG A 314 12.97 13.53 17.29
CA ARG A 314 12.51 12.71 18.42
C ARG A 314 12.31 13.56 19.67
N HIS A 315 11.23 13.29 20.38
CA HIS A 315 10.96 13.86 21.69
C HIS A 315 9.88 13.08 22.44
N LYS A 316 9.83 13.17 23.78
CA LYS A 316 8.77 12.55 24.59
C LYS A 316 7.42 13.24 24.44
N ASP A 317 7.42 14.53 24.20
CA ASP A 317 6.23 15.34 23.95
C ASP A 317 5.99 15.51 22.45
N SER A 318 4.87 14.97 21.95
CA SER A 318 4.50 15.08 20.54
C SER A 318 4.17 16.52 20.10
N GLU A 319 3.73 17.42 21.01
CA GLU A 319 3.44 18.81 20.65
C GLU A 319 4.72 19.55 20.25
N ARG A 320 5.86 19.28 20.93
CA ARG A 320 7.17 19.82 20.52
C ARG A 320 7.55 19.39 19.11
N LEU A 321 7.26 18.13 18.74
CA LEU A 321 7.52 17.62 17.39
C LEU A 321 6.59 18.26 16.36
N ILE A 322 5.32 18.49 16.70
CA ILE A 322 4.35 19.17 15.82
C ILE A 322 4.79 20.61 15.53
N GLU A 323 5.22 21.34 16.55
CA GLU A 323 5.72 22.72 16.41
C GLU A 323 6.97 22.76 15.51
N LEU A 324 7.93 21.89 15.78
CA LEU A 324 9.17 21.84 15.00
C LEU A 324 8.91 21.35 13.56
N ALA A 325 8.06 20.37 13.36
CA ALA A 325 7.71 19.89 12.01
C ALA A 325 7.02 20.97 11.17
N ASP A 326 6.14 21.77 11.79
CA ASP A 326 5.51 22.91 11.13
C ASP A 326 6.52 24.01 10.79
N HIS A 327 7.49 24.27 11.70
CA HIS A 327 8.60 25.18 11.43
C HIS A 327 9.44 24.71 10.23
N ILE A 328 9.87 23.44 10.23
CA ILE A 328 10.64 22.86 9.12
C ILE A 328 9.85 22.91 7.81
N LEU A 329 8.55 22.55 7.82
CA LEU A 329 7.69 22.60 6.64
C LEU A 329 7.60 24.01 6.06
N LYS A 330 7.37 25.03 6.89
CA LYS A 330 7.29 26.44 6.47
C LYS A 330 8.60 26.91 5.86
N LYS A 331 9.73 26.57 6.48
CA LYS A 331 11.06 26.87 5.93
C LYS A 331 11.29 26.17 4.61
N TRP A 332 10.97 24.87 4.51
CA TRP A 332 11.14 24.10 3.29
C TRP A 332 10.29 24.64 2.14
N ARG A 333 9.03 24.95 2.37
CA ARG A 333 8.14 25.50 1.35
C ARG A 333 8.61 26.80 0.71
N ASN A 334 9.37 27.60 1.43
CA ASN A 334 9.90 28.88 0.98
C ASN A 334 11.40 28.83 0.68
N TYR A 335 11.98 27.62 0.52
CA TYR A 335 13.40 27.45 0.33
C TYR A 335 13.75 27.22 -1.13
N SER A 336 14.68 28.03 -1.65
CA SER A 336 15.32 27.80 -2.94
C SER A 336 16.85 27.74 -2.77
N ASP A 337 17.46 26.77 -3.47
CA ASP A 337 18.91 26.62 -3.57
C ASP A 337 19.26 26.26 -5.04
N PRO A 338 19.51 27.27 -5.88
CA PRO A 338 19.82 27.03 -7.30
C PRO A 338 21.03 26.15 -7.53
N GLU A 339 22.04 26.16 -6.62
CA GLU A 339 23.22 25.30 -6.73
C GLU A 339 22.87 23.81 -6.59
N ALA A 340 21.81 23.49 -5.83
CA ALA A 340 21.27 22.14 -5.68
C ALA A 340 20.06 21.87 -6.61
N PHE A 341 19.75 22.80 -7.53
CA PHE A 341 18.58 22.76 -8.41
C PHE A 341 17.25 22.71 -7.66
N ILE A 342 17.18 23.32 -6.48
CA ILE A 342 15.96 23.40 -5.67
C ILE A 342 15.33 24.76 -5.89
N PHE A 343 14.07 24.76 -6.32
CA PHE A 343 13.25 25.95 -6.49
C PHE A 343 11.93 25.77 -5.76
N GLU A 344 11.53 26.75 -4.98
CA GLU A 344 10.29 26.72 -4.19
C GLU A 344 9.04 26.70 -5.09
N GLN A 345 9.12 27.39 -6.24
CA GLN A 345 8.02 27.54 -7.19
C GLN A 345 8.51 27.84 -8.62
N THR A 346 7.66 27.58 -9.59
CA THR A 346 7.82 28.04 -10.99
C THR A 346 6.48 28.63 -11.46
N ASN A 347 6.47 29.88 -11.91
CA ASN A 347 5.25 30.58 -12.36
C ASN A 347 4.09 30.56 -11.33
N GLY A 348 4.42 30.57 -10.03
CA GLY A 348 3.45 30.54 -8.94
C GLY A 348 3.00 29.15 -8.52
N GLU A 349 3.43 28.07 -9.20
CA GLU A 349 3.16 26.69 -8.81
C GLU A 349 4.21 26.21 -7.82
N PRO A 350 3.81 25.76 -6.60
CA PRO A 350 4.75 25.32 -5.57
C PRO A 350 5.36 23.95 -5.90
N HIS A 351 6.61 23.75 -5.48
CA HIS A 351 7.35 22.51 -5.69
C HIS A 351 7.70 21.77 -4.40
N ASN A 352 7.94 22.51 -3.32
CA ASN A 352 8.41 21.92 -2.06
C ASN A 352 7.26 21.40 -1.19
N THR A 353 7.40 20.16 -0.73
CA THR A 353 6.49 19.54 0.23
C THR A 353 7.22 18.47 1.05
N ILE A 354 6.53 17.80 1.96
CA ILE A 354 7.09 16.77 2.84
C ILE A 354 6.22 15.52 2.80
N THR A 355 6.86 14.34 2.87
CA THR A 355 6.23 13.06 3.19
C THR A 355 6.54 12.74 4.65
N PRO A 356 5.60 12.96 5.60
CA PRO A 356 5.82 12.74 7.03
C PRO A 356 5.46 11.32 7.46
N ILE A 357 6.27 10.73 8.36
CA ILE A 357 6.03 9.40 8.93
C ILE A 357 6.25 9.46 10.45
N ALA A 358 5.21 9.13 11.22
CA ALA A 358 5.21 9.16 12.67
C ALA A 358 5.15 7.74 13.26
N ARG A 359 5.81 7.53 14.42
CA ARG A 359 5.78 6.29 15.19
C ARG A 359 6.20 6.49 16.64
N ARG A 360 6.02 5.45 17.43
CA ARG A 360 6.63 5.34 18.77
C ARG A 360 8.02 4.67 18.66
N ARG A 361 8.96 5.19 19.44
CA ARG A 361 10.27 4.56 19.65
C ARG A 361 10.54 4.51 21.17
N GLY A 362 10.11 3.40 21.76
CA GLY A 362 10.11 3.27 23.22
C GLY A 362 9.19 4.32 23.87
N GLU A 363 9.74 5.15 24.75
CA GLU A 363 8.97 6.23 25.42
C GLU A 363 8.85 7.52 24.59
N GLU A 364 9.58 7.63 23.48
CA GLU A 364 9.57 8.81 22.62
C GLU A 364 8.64 8.66 21.44
N TYR A 365 8.21 9.80 20.91
CA TYR A 365 7.66 9.90 19.56
C TYR A 365 8.80 10.18 18.59
N GLU A 366 8.70 9.64 17.39
CA GLU A 366 9.62 9.85 16.28
C GLU A 366 8.83 10.32 15.06
N LEU A 367 9.34 11.32 14.37
CA LEU A 367 8.78 11.82 13.12
C LEU A 367 9.90 11.94 12.09
N ASP A 368 9.75 11.23 10.98
CA ASP A 368 10.59 11.39 9.79
C ASP A 368 9.92 12.36 8.82
N LEU A 369 10.63 13.39 8.43
CA LEU A 369 10.22 14.41 7.48
C LEU A 369 11.03 14.25 6.19
N THR A 370 10.49 13.52 5.22
CA THR A 370 11.15 13.35 3.93
C THR A 370 10.85 14.56 3.05
N LEU A 371 11.89 15.32 2.72
CA LEU A 371 11.81 16.50 1.85
C LEU A 371 11.54 16.06 0.41
N ARG A 372 10.53 16.67 -0.23
CA ARG A 372 10.12 16.36 -1.60
C ARG A 372 10.06 17.64 -2.43
N ASN A 373 10.33 17.48 -3.72
CA ASN A 373 10.19 18.57 -4.70
C ASN A 373 9.70 17.98 -6.04
N ASN A 374 8.69 18.58 -6.66
CA ASN A 374 8.04 18.06 -7.87
C ASN A 374 8.39 18.83 -9.15
N ILE A 375 9.47 19.64 -9.12
CA ILE A 375 9.86 20.41 -10.31
C ILE A 375 10.11 19.52 -11.52
N THR A 376 9.68 20.00 -12.67
CA THR A 376 9.89 19.36 -13.97
C THR A 376 10.74 20.23 -14.88
N THR A 377 11.39 19.64 -15.87
CA THR A 377 12.06 20.32 -16.99
C THR A 377 11.62 19.68 -18.30
N GLU A 378 11.96 20.29 -19.43
CA GLU A 378 11.71 19.68 -20.75
C GLU A 378 12.39 18.31 -20.89
N GLU A 379 13.59 18.15 -20.30
CA GLU A 379 14.36 16.90 -20.31
C GLU A 379 13.84 15.89 -19.28
N ARG A 380 13.19 16.36 -18.21
CA ARG A 380 12.66 15.55 -17.11
C ARG A 380 11.16 15.84 -16.87
N PRO A 381 10.28 15.52 -17.84
CA PRO A 381 8.86 15.87 -17.77
C PRO A 381 8.10 15.09 -16.68
N LEU A 382 8.60 13.97 -16.21
CA LEU A 382 8.03 13.20 -15.09
C LEU A 382 8.53 13.67 -13.72
N GLY A 383 9.45 14.65 -13.68
CA GLY A 383 10.05 15.20 -12.47
C GLY A 383 11.58 15.07 -12.46
N VAL A 384 12.25 16.10 -11.94
CA VAL A 384 13.72 16.09 -11.73
C VAL A 384 14.08 15.07 -10.66
N TYR A 385 13.27 14.99 -9.59
CA TYR A 385 13.39 14.07 -8.46
C TYR A 385 12.45 12.86 -8.64
N HIS A 386 12.52 12.24 -9.81
CA HIS A 386 11.78 11.07 -10.24
C HIS A 386 12.75 10.06 -10.84
N PRO A 387 12.48 8.74 -10.78
CA PRO A 387 13.34 7.74 -11.38
C PRO A 387 13.70 8.06 -12.83
N ARG A 388 14.97 7.94 -13.18
CA ARG A 388 15.43 8.15 -14.56
C ARG A 388 14.87 7.09 -15.51
N GLU A 389 14.74 7.44 -16.77
CA GLU A 389 14.14 6.61 -17.81
C GLU A 389 14.80 5.22 -17.92
N GLU A 390 16.11 5.15 -17.70
CA GLU A 390 16.88 3.90 -17.70
C GLU A 390 16.38 2.88 -16.66
N TYR A 391 15.68 3.31 -15.59
CA TYR A 391 15.13 2.43 -14.56
C TYR A 391 13.65 2.10 -14.75
N HIS A 392 12.99 2.72 -15.76
CA HIS A 392 11.54 2.55 -15.98
C HIS A 392 11.15 1.12 -16.38
N HIS A 393 12.10 0.33 -16.86
CA HIS A 393 11.86 -1.09 -17.12
C HIS A 393 11.55 -1.88 -15.82
N ILE A 394 12.02 -1.41 -14.67
CA ILE A 394 11.73 -1.98 -13.35
C ILE A 394 10.66 -1.14 -12.61
N LYS A 395 10.91 0.18 -12.44
CA LYS A 395 10.01 1.07 -11.69
C LYS A 395 9.87 2.42 -12.40
N LYS A 396 8.67 2.69 -12.93
CA LYS A 396 8.32 3.94 -13.63
C LYS A 396 7.42 4.84 -12.81
N GLU A 397 6.64 4.25 -11.90
CA GLU A 397 5.63 4.96 -11.13
C GLU A 397 6.27 5.94 -10.14
N ASN A 398 5.47 6.91 -9.71
CA ASN A 398 5.88 7.86 -8.68
C ASN A 398 6.30 7.15 -7.39
N ILE A 399 7.29 7.70 -6.70
CA ILE A 399 7.79 7.21 -5.42
C ILE A 399 6.90 7.78 -4.30
N GLY A 400 5.97 6.96 -3.83
CA GLY A 400 5.05 7.26 -2.75
C GLY A 400 5.59 6.87 -1.38
N LEU A 401 4.73 7.00 -0.35
CA LEU A 401 5.07 6.76 1.06
C LEU A 401 5.77 5.42 1.30
N ILE A 402 5.26 4.34 0.70
CA ILE A 402 5.76 2.97 0.93
C ILE A 402 7.17 2.81 0.39
N GLU A 403 7.40 3.28 -0.84
CA GLU A 403 8.72 3.22 -1.46
C GLU A 403 9.71 4.14 -0.74
N VAL A 404 9.28 5.32 -0.30
CA VAL A 404 10.09 6.25 0.53
C VAL A 404 10.65 5.54 1.76
N MET A 405 9.87 4.68 2.39
CA MET A 405 10.29 3.93 3.59
C MET A 405 11.16 2.71 3.28
N GLY A 406 11.37 2.35 2.00
CA GLY A 406 12.28 1.28 1.58
C GLY A 406 11.62 -0.06 1.28
N LEU A 407 10.34 -0.07 0.91
CA LEU A 407 9.68 -1.24 0.34
C LEU A 407 9.36 -0.98 -1.13
N ALA A 408 10.03 -1.68 -2.01
CA ALA A 408 9.71 -1.66 -3.44
C ALA A 408 8.39 -2.42 -3.69
N VAL A 409 7.37 -1.71 -4.17
CA VAL A 409 6.16 -2.34 -4.72
C VAL A 409 6.27 -2.32 -6.23
N LEU A 410 6.62 -3.48 -6.80
CA LEU A 410 6.88 -3.64 -8.22
C LEU A 410 5.67 -4.22 -8.96
N PRO A 411 5.47 -3.88 -10.23
CA PRO A 411 4.31 -4.33 -11.02
C PRO A 411 4.35 -5.83 -11.32
N SER A 412 3.17 -6.45 -11.40
CA SER A 412 2.97 -7.88 -11.63
C SER A 412 3.58 -8.40 -12.92
N ARG A 413 3.67 -7.55 -13.98
CA ARG A 413 4.32 -7.90 -15.26
C ARG A 413 5.74 -8.43 -15.07
N LEU A 414 6.48 -7.90 -14.08
CA LEU A 414 7.87 -8.29 -13.83
C LEU A 414 8.02 -9.77 -13.48
N LYS A 415 7.01 -10.44 -12.95
CA LYS A 415 7.09 -11.88 -12.71
C LYS A 415 7.38 -12.65 -14.00
N LYS A 416 6.54 -12.46 -15.02
CA LYS A 416 6.68 -13.16 -16.32
C LYS A 416 7.94 -12.69 -17.06
N GLU A 417 8.21 -11.39 -17.04
CA GLU A 417 9.40 -10.82 -17.68
C GLU A 417 10.67 -11.41 -17.09
N MET A 418 10.76 -11.56 -15.77
CA MET A 418 11.93 -12.14 -15.10
C MET A 418 12.02 -13.66 -15.30
N GLU A 419 10.91 -14.40 -15.38
CA GLU A 419 10.88 -15.81 -15.75
C GLU A 419 11.47 -16.01 -17.17
N SER A 420 11.03 -15.23 -18.15
CA SER A 420 11.54 -15.27 -19.52
C SER A 420 13.00 -14.81 -19.60
N LEU A 421 13.38 -13.79 -18.81
CA LEU A 421 14.75 -13.30 -18.75
C LEU A 421 15.70 -14.33 -18.16
N ALA A 422 15.29 -15.02 -17.08
CA ALA A 422 16.07 -16.10 -16.48
C ALA A 422 16.35 -17.22 -17.49
N GLU A 423 15.33 -17.64 -18.25
CA GLU A 423 15.49 -18.64 -19.30
C GLU A 423 16.49 -18.18 -20.38
N CYS A 424 16.40 -16.92 -20.83
CA CYS A 424 17.30 -16.38 -21.83
C CYS A 424 18.76 -16.32 -21.34
N LEU A 425 18.96 -15.88 -20.07
CA LEU A 425 20.30 -15.78 -19.47
C LEU A 425 20.98 -17.15 -19.34
N VAL A 426 20.26 -18.16 -18.82
CA VAL A 426 20.79 -19.52 -18.68
C VAL A 426 21.14 -20.13 -20.04
N ASN A 427 20.31 -19.91 -21.06
CA ASN A 427 20.51 -20.43 -22.41
C ASN A 427 21.39 -19.54 -23.30
N LYS A 428 21.96 -18.45 -22.76
CA LYS A 428 22.79 -17.46 -23.49
C LYS A 428 22.13 -16.93 -24.76
N LYS A 429 20.80 -16.72 -24.69
CA LYS A 429 20.01 -16.13 -25.79
C LYS A 429 20.20 -14.60 -25.78
N ASP A 430 20.17 -13.99 -26.95
CA ASP A 430 20.18 -12.53 -27.09
C ASP A 430 18.86 -11.94 -26.57
N ILE A 431 18.97 -11.14 -25.49
CA ILE A 431 17.83 -10.50 -24.84
C ILE A 431 17.14 -9.49 -25.76
N ALA A 432 17.92 -8.76 -26.58
CA ALA A 432 17.37 -7.77 -27.51
C ALA A 432 16.54 -8.40 -28.62
N SER A 433 16.73 -9.71 -28.90
CA SER A 433 15.95 -10.44 -29.90
C SER A 433 14.53 -10.80 -29.43
N VAL A 434 14.26 -10.72 -28.12
CA VAL A 434 12.94 -11.01 -27.52
C VAL A 434 12.19 -9.71 -27.29
N GLU A 435 11.10 -9.47 -28.03
CA GLU A 435 10.38 -8.18 -28.03
C GLU A 435 9.97 -7.69 -26.65
N GLU A 436 9.46 -8.60 -25.81
CA GLU A 436 9.00 -8.27 -24.44
C GLU A 436 10.16 -7.92 -23.49
N LEU A 437 11.38 -8.36 -23.81
CA LEU A 437 12.58 -8.20 -22.98
C LEU A 437 13.51 -7.10 -23.45
N LYS A 438 13.31 -6.53 -24.64
CA LYS A 438 14.18 -5.47 -25.22
C LYS A 438 14.47 -4.33 -24.24
N LYS A 439 13.47 -3.93 -23.48
CA LYS A 439 13.60 -2.85 -22.47
C LYS A 439 14.56 -3.19 -21.32
N HIS A 440 14.89 -4.47 -21.13
CA HIS A 440 15.86 -4.95 -20.12
C HIS A 440 17.26 -5.16 -20.69
N ALA A 441 17.45 -5.12 -22.02
CA ALA A 441 18.71 -5.50 -22.66
C ALA A 441 19.92 -4.68 -22.17
N ALA A 442 19.81 -3.35 -22.16
CA ALA A 442 20.88 -2.48 -21.71
C ALA A 442 21.25 -2.69 -20.22
N TRP A 443 20.24 -2.92 -19.37
CA TRP A 443 20.45 -3.26 -17.96
C TRP A 443 21.18 -4.60 -17.81
N VAL A 444 20.76 -5.62 -18.56
CA VAL A 444 21.42 -6.94 -18.56
C VAL A 444 22.87 -6.83 -19.03
N GLU A 445 23.15 -6.14 -20.13
CA GLU A 445 24.50 -5.88 -20.60
C GLU A 445 25.38 -5.21 -19.54
N GLY A 446 24.79 -4.30 -18.75
CA GLY A 446 25.49 -3.58 -17.69
C GLY A 446 25.89 -4.48 -16.49
N PHE A 447 25.12 -5.49 -16.16
CA PHE A 447 25.44 -6.35 -15.02
C PHE A 447 26.12 -7.68 -15.40
N LEU A 448 25.95 -8.18 -16.62
CA LEU A 448 26.55 -9.45 -17.06
C LEU A 448 28.05 -9.58 -16.71
N PRO A 449 28.90 -8.54 -16.88
CA PRO A 449 30.33 -8.64 -16.57
C PRO A 449 30.63 -8.88 -15.07
N LYS A 450 29.67 -8.66 -14.18
CA LYS A 450 29.83 -8.91 -12.73
C LYS A 450 29.84 -10.41 -12.40
N TYR A 451 29.33 -11.27 -13.31
CA TYR A 451 29.11 -12.68 -13.06
C TYR A 451 29.89 -13.56 -14.04
N THR A 452 30.67 -14.49 -13.50
CA THR A 452 31.49 -15.41 -14.31
C THR A 452 30.64 -16.41 -15.08
N GLU A 453 29.58 -16.91 -14.45
CA GLU A 453 28.66 -17.88 -15.02
C GLU A 453 27.25 -17.69 -14.45
N ILE A 454 26.24 -17.75 -15.32
CA ILE A 454 24.82 -17.73 -14.94
C ILE A 454 24.24 -19.10 -15.26
N THR A 455 23.74 -19.76 -14.22
CA THR A 455 23.18 -21.11 -14.28
C THR A 455 21.73 -21.13 -13.78
N GLN A 456 21.05 -22.24 -13.97
CA GLN A 456 19.69 -22.45 -13.42
C GLN A 456 19.64 -22.30 -11.89
N GLU A 457 20.75 -22.56 -11.20
CA GLU A 457 20.82 -22.52 -9.73
C GLU A 457 20.98 -21.11 -9.17
N ASN A 458 21.68 -20.21 -9.90
CA ASN A 458 22.02 -18.88 -9.40
C ASN A 458 21.28 -17.72 -10.07
N VAL A 459 20.60 -17.94 -11.20
CA VAL A 459 19.99 -16.88 -12.01
C VAL A 459 18.98 -16.04 -11.23
N TRP A 460 18.18 -16.68 -10.36
CA TRP A 460 17.19 -15.95 -9.56
C TRP A 460 17.86 -15.05 -8.52
N ASN A 461 18.85 -15.55 -7.81
CA ASN A 461 19.60 -14.75 -6.84
C ASN A 461 20.26 -13.53 -7.50
N ILE A 462 20.76 -13.70 -8.74
CA ILE A 462 21.35 -12.63 -9.54
C ILE A 462 20.28 -11.59 -9.90
N LEU A 463 19.15 -12.02 -10.46
CA LEU A 463 18.08 -11.10 -10.87
C LEU A 463 17.48 -10.36 -9.67
N GLU A 464 17.23 -11.04 -8.57
CA GLU A 464 16.71 -10.43 -7.32
C GLU A 464 17.68 -9.36 -6.81
N LYS A 465 18.98 -9.63 -6.79
CA LYS A 465 20.00 -8.67 -6.39
C LYS A 465 20.04 -7.46 -7.34
N GLU A 466 20.10 -7.68 -8.64
CA GLU A 466 20.22 -6.61 -9.64
C GLU A 466 18.93 -5.75 -9.69
N ILE A 467 17.74 -6.32 -9.49
CA ILE A 467 16.49 -5.58 -9.33
C ILE A 467 16.57 -4.67 -8.09
N GLY A 468 17.09 -5.19 -6.98
CA GLY A 468 17.30 -4.41 -5.77
C GLY A 468 18.27 -3.25 -5.97
N GLU A 469 19.39 -3.48 -6.67
CA GLU A 469 20.34 -2.40 -7.02
C GLU A 469 19.66 -1.30 -7.87
N VAL A 470 18.78 -1.67 -8.82
CA VAL A 470 17.98 -0.69 -9.58
C VAL A 470 17.06 0.09 -8.64
N PHE A 471 16.39 -0.57 -7.70
CA PHE A 471 15.50 0.13 -6.79
C PHE A 471 16.23 1.10 -5.86
N VAL A 472 17.44 0.78 -5.42
CA VAL A 472 18.29 1.72 -4.68
C VAL A 472 18.54 2.98 -5.52
N LYS A 473 18.88 2.83 -6.82
CA LYS A 473 19.06 3.96 -7.74
C LYS A 473 17.78 4.77 -7.94
N VAL A 474 16.64 4.10 -7.99
CA VAL A 474 15.32 4.75 -8.03
C VAL A 474 15.09 5.64 -6.80
N LEU A 475 15.46 5.19 -5.59
CA LEU A 475 15.36 6.00 -4.38
C LEU A 475 16.38 7.14 -4.37
N GLU A 476 17.61 6.92 -4.82
CA GLU A 476 18.65 7.96 -4.96
C GLU A 476 18.20 9.06 -5.95
N ASP A 477 17.54 8.69 -7.04
CA ASP A 477 16.98 9.65 -7.99
C ASP A 477 15.86 10.49 -7.37
N ALA A 478 15.04 9.88 -6.51
CA ALA A 478 13.94 10.56 -5.82
C ALA A 478 14.40 11.49 -4.67
N GLY A 479 15.63 11.34 -4.19
CA GLY A 479 16.23 12.19 -3.16
C GLY A 479 16.49 13.61 -3.68
N VAL A 480 16.07 14.62 -2.94
CA VAL A 480 16.29 16.04 -3.28
C VAL A 480 17.77 16.39 -3.14
N TYR A 481 18.37 16.05 -2.01
CA TYR A 481 19.81 16.15 -1.79
C TYR A 481 20.45 14.79 -2.04
N LYS A 482 21.42 14.74 -2.96
CA LYS A 482 22.08 13.47 -3.31
C LYS A 482 23.03 13.02 -2.21
N CYS A 483 23.24 11.71 -2.10
CA CYS A 483 24.15 11.12 -1.12
C CYS A 483 25.63 11.27 -1.55
N THR A 484 26.03 12.50 -1.88
CA THR A 484 27.40 12.92 -2.21
C THR A 484 27.86 13.98 -1.21
N GLU A 485 29.15 14.29 -1.20
CA GLU A 485 29.68 15.35 -0.33
C GLU A 485 29.02 16.71 -0.61
N GLU A 486 28.84 17.04 -1.91
CA GLU A 486 28.17 18.27 -2.35
C GLU A 486 26.67 18.27 -1.94
N GLY A 487 25.99 17.14 -2.12
CA GLY A 487 24.60 17.00 -1.71
C GLY A 487 24.42 17.14 -0.20
N ARG A 488 25.33 16.59 0.60
CA ARG A 488 25.31 16.76 2.08
C ARG A 488 25.59 18.20 2.49
N LYS A 489 26.53 18.89 1.82
CA LYS A 489 26.75 20.33 2.04
C LYS A 489 25.52 21.14 1.70
N ALA A 490 24.84 20.84 0.60
CA ALA A 490 23.59 21.50 0.21
C ALA A 490 22.47 21.24 1.24
N PHE A 491 22.34 20.00 1.75
CA PHE A 491 21.37 19.68 2.79
C PHE A 491 21.64 20.48 4.07
N MET A 492 22.89 20.60 4.47
CA MET A 492 23.28 21.43 5.63
C MET A 492 23.04 22.91 5.40
N ARG A 493 23.10 23.44 4.16
CA ARG A 493 22.68 24.83 3.89
C ARG A 493 21.21 25.04 4.25
N PHE A 494 20.34 24.09 3.89
CA PHE A 494 18.93 24.15 4.32
C PHE A 494 18.80 24.05 5.84
N VAL A 495 19.43 23.04 6.46
CA VAL A 495 19.39 22.83 7.92
C VAL A 495 19.81 24.08 8.68
N ASN A 496 20.83 24.81 8.21
CA ASN A 496 21.31 26.06 8.83
C ASN A 496 20.32 27.23 8.71
N THR A 497 19.21 27.07 7.99
CA THR A 497 18.13 28.07 7.95
C THR A 497 17.03 27.81 8.99
N LEU A 498 17.06 26.63 9.64
CA LEU A 498 16.07 26.23 10.64
C LEU A 498 16.38 26.91 11.98
#